data_e66f2b68137b33f75f08daf8abd199f9
#
_entry.id   e66f2b68137b33f75f08daf8abd199f9
#
_cell.length_a   1.000
_cell.length_b   1.000
_cell.length_c   1.000
_cell.angle_alpha   90.00
_cell.angle_beta   90.00
_cell.angle_gamma   90.00
#
_symmetry.space_group_name_H-M   'P 1'
#
loop_
_entity.id
_entity.type
_entity.pdbx_description
1 polymer ?
#
loop_
_entity_poly.entity_id
_entity_poly.type
_entity_poly.pdbx_seq_one_letter_code
_entity_poly.pdbx_strand_id
1 'polypeptide(L)'
;MSEHIEEKCLSKGVKLTDQRKIIAKVISQSKEAYGESDHPDVDELYSRVSKIDPKISIATVYRTVKLFEESGILTKHEFKGGKARYEELNEGHHDHLIDVKSGEIIEFVDEEIEKLQKKVAEKYGYKLVDHKLELYGIKKNPNK
;
A
#
# COMPACT_ATOMS: atom_id res chain seq x y z
N MET A 1 0.02 14.35 1.61
CA MET A 1 -0.94 15.36 1.16
C MET A 1 -2.08 14.73 0.41
N SER A 2 -3.30 15.17 0.70
CA SER A 2 -4.49 14.60 0.07
C SER A 2 -4.56 14.84 -1.43
N GLU A 3 -3.83 15.84 -1.92
CA GLU A 3 -3.81 16.16 -3.34
C GLU A 3 -3.04 15.18 -4.19
N HIS A 4 -2.18 14.34 -3.62
CA HIS A 4 -1.34 13.43 -4.40
C HIS A 4 -2.14 12.51 -5.32
N ILE A 5 -3.18 11.88 -4.80
CA ILE A 5 -3.99 10.96 -5.61
C ILE A 5 -4.81 11.75 -6.63
N GLU A 6 -5.34 12.90 -6.25
CA GLU A 6 -6.11 13.74 -7.17
C GLU A 6 -5.24 14.18 -8.36
N GLU A 7 -4.01 14.60 -8.09
CA GLU A 7 -3.07 14.99 -9.14
C GLU A 7 -2.74 13.80 -10.06
N LYS A 8 -2.51 12.64 -9.49
CA LYS A 8 -2.26 11.42 -10.26
C LYS A 8 -3.44 11.05 -11.14
N CYS A 9 -4.66 11.19 -10.62
CA CYS A 9 -5.87 10.95 -11.39
C CYS A 9 -5.96 11.87 -12.59
N LEU A 10 -5.69 13.15 -12.39
CA LEU A 10 -5.68 14.11 -13.48
C LEU A 10 -4.68 13.73 -14.56
N SER A 11 -3.46 13.40 -14.17
CA SER A 11 -2.40 13.06 -15.12
C SER A 11 -2.67 11.77 -15.88
N LYS A 12 -3.45 10.86 -15.30
CA LYS A 12 -3.76 9.56 -15.91
C LYS A 12 -5.15 9.50 -16.55
N GLY A 13 -5.85 10.62 -16.57
CA GLY A 13 -7.16 10.69 -17.19
C GLY A 13 -8.27 9.99 -16.42
N VAL A 14 -8.08 9.78 -15.12
CA VAL A 14 -9.09 9.17 -14.27
C VAL A 14 -10.04 10.25 -13.76
N LYS A 15 -11.35 10.08 -14.06
CA LYS A 15 -12.34 11.03 -13.63
C LYS A 15 -12.61 10.92 -12.13
N LEU A 16 -12.53 12.04 -11.42
CA LEU A 16 -12.86 12.11 -10.00
C LEU A 16 -14.27 12.63 -9.79
N THR A 17 -15.17 11.73 -9.37
CA THR A 17 -16.48 12.11 -8.88
C THR A 17 -16.33 12.55 -7.43
N ASP A 18 -17.38 13.16 -6.86
CA ASP A 18 -17.34 13.60 -5.46
C ASP A 18 -17.04 12.44 -4.51
N GLN A 19 -17.64 11.27 -4.75
CA GLN A 19 -17.39 10.09 -3.92
C GLN A 19 -15.97 9.59 -4.07
N ARG A 20 -15.43 9.56 -5.29
CA ARG A 20 -14.04 9.17 -5.52
C ARG A 20 -13.05 10.11 -4.86
N LYS A 21 -13.37 11.41 -4.81
CA LYS A 21 -12.52 12.39 -4.10
C LYS A 21 -12.42 12.08 -2.62
N ILE A 22 -13.53 11.72 -1.99
CA ILE A 22 -13.55 11.36 -0.57
C ILE A 22 -12.70 10.11 -0.34
N ILE A 23 -12.86 9.11 -1.20
CA ILE A 23 -12.08 7.87 -1.09
C ILE A 23 -10.59 8.17 -1.30
N ALA A 24 -10.25 8.97 -2.30
CA ALA A 24 -8.87 9.36 -2.57
C ALA A 24 -8.24 10.07 -1.37
N LYS A 25 -9.00 10.97 -0.76
CA LYS A 25 -8.53 11.71 0.42
C LYS A 25 -8.23 10.78 1.59
N VAL A 26 -9.13 9.83 1.85
CA VAL A 26 -8.94 8.85 2.92
C VAL A 26 -7.65 8.05 2.69
N ILE A 27 -7.43 7.62 1.46
CA ILE A 27 -6.22 6.86 1.12
C ILE A 27 -4.96 7.71 1.27
N SER A 28 -4.99 8.94 0.76
CA SER A 28 -3.84 9.84 0.83
C SER A 28 -3.45 10.20 2.25
N GLN A 29 -4.40 10.23 3.17
CA GLN A 29 -4.17 10.59 4.56
C GLN A 29 -3.86 9.39 5.45
N SER A 30 -3.86 8.20 4.88
CA SER A 30 -3.70 6.95 5.63
C SER A 30 -2.51 6.97 6.59
N LYS A 31 -1.32 7.26 6.08
CA LYS A 31 -0.11 7.20 6.90
C LYS A 31 -0.01 8.35 7.90
N GLU A 32 -0.52 9.51 7.57
CA GLU A 32 -0.57 10.63 8.52
C GLU A 32 -1.52 10.34 9.68
N ALA A 33 -2.68 9.77 9.39
CA ALA A 33 -3.71 9.55 10.40
C ALA A 33 -3.47 8.29 11.22
N TYR A 34 -2.88 7.25 10.64
CA TYR A 34 -2.77 5.93 11.26
C TYR A 34 -1.35 5.40 11.37
N GLY A 35 -0.35 6.18 10.95
CA GLY A 35 1.06 5.80 11.06
C GLY A 35 1.64 5.25 9.77
N GLU A 36 2.97 5.25 9.71
CA GLU A 36 3.70 4.83 8.49
C GLU A 36 3.47 3.37 8.12
N SER A 37 3.12 2.52 9.08
CA SER A 37 2.86 1.11 8.82
C SER A 37 1.45 0.84 8.31
N ASP A 38 0.63 1.87 8.16
CA ASP A 38 -0.76 1.68 7.77
C ASP A 38 -0.88 1.20 6.32
N HIS A 39 -1.46 0.02 6.16
CA HIS A 39 -1.74 -0.58 4.87
C HIS A 39 -3.16 -1.13 4.94
N PRO A 40 -4.17 -0.27 4.70
CA PRO A 40 -5.56 -0.68 4.90
C PRO A 40 -6.06 -1.65 3.84
N ASP A 41 -6.94 -2.54 4.25
CA ASP A 41 -7.73 -3.34 3.30
C ASP A 41 -9.00 -2.56 2.93
N VAL A 42 -9.82 -3.13 2.04
CA VAL A 42 -11.04 -2.45 1.58
C VAL A 42 -12.03 -2.21 2.71
N ASP A 43 -12.14 -3.15 3.65
CA ASP A 43 -13.07 -3.00 4.78
C ASP A 43 -12.65 -1.85 5.67
N GLU A 44 -11.36 -1.71 5.93
CA GLU A 44 -10.85 -0.59 6.71
C GLU A 44 -11.05 0.73 5.99
N LEU A 45 -10.79 0.76 4.69
CA LEU A 45 -11.04 1.96 3.89
C LEU A 45 -12.52 2.33 3.90
N TYR A 46 -13.40 1.34 3.76
CA TYR A 46 -14.84 1.59 3.82
C TYR A 46 -15.23 2.17 5.17
N SER A 47 -14.73 1.61 6.26
CA SER A 47 -15.01 2.11 7.60
C SER A 47 -14.62 3.58 7.75
N ARG A 48 -13.44 3.95 7.25
CA ARG A 48 -12.93 5.33 7.32
C ARG A 48 -13.74 6.27 6.44
N VAL A 49 -14.09 5.82 5.24
CA VAL A 49 -14.90 6.60 4.30
C VAL A 49 -16.29 6.83 4.87
N SER A 50 -16.89 5.82 5.49
CA SER A 50 -18.23 5.91 6.07
C SER A 50 -18.33 6.95 7.18
N LYS A 51 -17.26 7.22 7.88
CA LYS A 51 -17.22 8.27 8.91
C LYS A 51 -17.36 9.66 8.31
N ILE A 52 -16.93 9.82 7.06
CA ILE A 52 -17.00 11.10 6.35
C ILE A 52 -18.33 11.21 5.60
N ASP A 53 -18.70 10.17 4.88
CA ASP A 53 -19.93 10.14 4.08
C ASP A 53 -20.57 8.75 4.13
N PRO A 54 -21.55 8.54 5.01
CA PRO A 54 -22.18 7.22 5.14
C PRO A 54 -23.00 6.78 3.94
N LYS A 55 -23.22 7.66 2.97
CA LYS A 55 -23.94 7.32 1.74
C LYS A 55 -23.10 6.54 0.75
N ILE A 56 -21.77 6.54 0.91
CA ILE A 56 -20.89 5.81 0.01
C ILE A 56 -20.95 4.33 0.38
N SER A 57 -21.31 3.48 -0.56
CA SER A 57 -21.45 2.05 -0.32
C SER A 57 -20.09 1.36 -0.37
N ILE A 58 -19.99 0.17 0.24
CA ILE A 58 -18.77 -0.63 0.16
C ILE A 58 -18.47 -1.02 -1.29
N ALA A 59 -19.49 -1.25 -2.09
CA ALA A 59 -19.31 -1.56 -3.51
C ALA A 59 -18.63 -0.41 -4.25
N THR A 60 -18.99 0.82 -3.92
CA THR A 60 -18.35 2.01 -4.52
C THR A 60 -16.89 2.11 -4.09
N VAL A 61 -16.60 1.87 -2.82
CA VAL A 61 -15.22 1.87 -2.33
C VAL A 61 -14.40 0.79 -3.06
N TYR A 62 -14.95 -0.41 -3.16
CA TYR A 62 -14.28 -1.53 -3.84
C TYR A 62 -13.95 -1.18 -5.30
N ARG A 63 -14.94 -0.68 -6.04
CA ARG A 63 -14.74 -0.32 -7.45
C ARG A 63 -13.73 0.81 -7.63
N THR A 64 -13.75 1.78 -6.72
CA THR A 64 -12.82 2.91 -6.77
C THR A 64 -11.40 2.48 -6.50
N VAL A 65 -11.20 1.64 -5.47
CA VAL A 65 -9.88 1.09 -5.14
C VAL A 65 -9.34 0.28 -6.32
N LYS A 66 -10.19 -0.53 -6.92
CA LYS A 66 -9.78 -1.33 -8.08
C LYS A 66 -9.40 -0.44 -9.27
N LEU A 67 -10.17 0.62 -9.52
CA LEU A 67 -9.85 1.57 -10.57
C LEU A 67 -8.50 2.24 -10.33
N PHE A 68 -8.25 2.66 -9.10
CA PHE A 68 -6.98 3.30 -8.75
C PHE A 68 -5.81 2.34 -8.89
N GLU A 69 -6.00 1.08 -8.52
CA GLU A 69 -4.98 0.05 -8.69
C GLU A 69 -4.67 -0.17 -10.17
N GLU A 70 -5.69 -0.36 -10.97
CA GLU A 70 -5.54 -0.61 -12.41
C GLU A 70 -4.93 0.57 -13.14
N SER A 71 -5.14 1.76 -12.63
CA SER A 71 -4.57 2.99 -13.20
C SER A 71 -3.15 3.27 -12.72
N GLY A 72 -2.59 2.43 -11.85
CA GLY A 72 -1.23 2.61 -11.34
C GLY A 72 -1.12 3.68 -10.28
N ILE A 73 -2.22 4.01 -9.62
CA ILE A 73 -2.24 5.01 -8.54
C ILE A 73 -2.01 4.35 -7.18
N LEU A 74 -2.55 3.15 -7.00
CA LEU A 74 -2.37 2.36 -5.79
C LEU A 74 -1.60 1.09 -6.10
N THR A 75 -0.86 0.63 -5.10
CA THR A 75 -0.24 -0.68 -5.10
C THR A 75 -1.05 -1.61 -4.22
N LYS A 76 -1.31 -2.80 -4.73
CA LYS A 76 -1.99 -3.85 -3.98
C LYS A 76 -0.95 -4.83 -3.45
N HIS A 77 -1.02 -5.08 -2.16
CA HIS A 77 -0.15 -6.06 -1.50
C HIS A 77 -0.99 -7.25 -1.04
N GLU A 78 -0.63 -8.42 -1.53
CA GLU A 78 -1.29 -9.66 -1.13
C GLU A 78 -0.34 -10.45 -0.26
N PHE A 79 -0.28 -10.09 1.02
CA PHE A 79 0.59 -10.76 1.96
C PHE A 79 -0.01 -12.10 2.38
N LYS A 80 0.87 -13.03 2.66
CA LYS A 80 0.51 -14.37 3.07
C LYS A 80 -0.43 -14.35 4.28
N GLY A 81 -1.55 -15.05 4.18
CA GLY A 81 -2.48 -15.25 5.29
C GLY A 81 -3.42 -14.09 5.58
N GLY A 82 -3.53 -13.10 4.67
CA GLY A 82 -4.37 -11.95 4.92
C GLY A 82 -5.14 -11.48 3.70
N LYS A 83 -5.99 -10.48 3.90
CA LYS A 83 -6.69 -9.79 2.84
C LYS A 83 -5.73 -8.88 2.08
N ALA A 84 -6.05 -8.57 0.83
CA ALA A 84 -5.28 -7.61 0.05
C ALA A 84 -5.29 -6.25 0.75
N ARG A 85 -4.14 -5.61 0.77
CA ARG A 85 -3.96 -4.28 1.37
C ARG A 85 -3.47 -3.30 0.33
N TYR A 86 -3.70 -2.03 0.58
CA TYR A 86 -3.45 -1.01 -0.43
C TYR A 86 -2.66 0.15 0.15
N GLU A 87 -1.80 0.72 -0.69
CA GLU A 87 -1.13 1.97 -0.36
C GLU A 87 -0.91 2.78 -1.63
N GLU A 88 -0.75 4.07 -1.47
CA GLU A 88 -0.45 4.95 -2.58
C GLU A 88 0.90 4.56 -3.18
N LEU A 89 0.96 4.45 -4.51
CA LEU A 89 2.19 4.08 -5.19
C LEU A 89 3.20 5.20 -5.06
N ASN A 90 4.30 4.91 -4.38
CA ASN A 90 5.41 5.83 -4.20
C ASN A 90 6.55 5.47 -5.15
N GLU A 91 7.38 6.45 -5.49
CA GLU A 91 8.51 6.24 -6.38
C GLU A 91 9.62 5.42 -5.72
N GLY A 92 9.73 5.49 -4.41
CA GLY A 92 10.77 4.77 -3.70
C GLY A 92 10.43 3.30 -3.54
N HIS A 93 11.42 2.45 -3.77
CA HIS A 93 11.29 1.03 -3.50
C HIS A 93 11.51 0.76 -2.01
N HIS A 94 10.68 -0.08 -1.42
CA HIS A 94 10.93 -0.58 -0.08
C HIS A 94 10.39 -1.98 0.08
N ASP A 95 10.97 -2.68 1.04
CA ASP A 95 10.60 -4.04 1.36
C ASP A 95 9.68 -4.03 2.59
N HIS A 96 9.09 -5.16 2.90
CA HIS A 96 8.10 -5.25 3.97
C HIS A 96 8.44 -6.33 4.98
N LEU A 97 8.27 -5.99 6.25
CA LEU A 97 8.32 -6.95 7.35
C LEU A 97 6.93 -6.99 7.98
N ILE A 98 6.31 -8.14 7.95
CA ILE A 98 4.93 -8.31 8.40
C ILE A 98 4.89 -9.06 9.71
N ASP A 99 4.25 -8.48 10.74
CA ASP A 99 3.98 -9.16 12.00
C ASP A 99 2.80 -10.11 11.78
N VAL A 100 3.05 -11.41 11.87
CA VAL A 100 2.02 -12.40 11.58
C VAL A 100 0.93 -12.47 12.63
N LYS A 101 1.16 -11.91 13.81
CA LYS A 101 0.15 -11.88 14.88
C LYS A 101 -0.75 -10.65 14.78
N SER A 102 -0.16 -9.48 14.62
CA SER A 102 -0.93 -8.23 14.62
C SER A 102 -1.31 -7.76 13.22
N GLY A 103 -0.59 -8.20 12.20
CA GLY A 103 -0.74 -7.69 10.85
C GLY A 103 -0.04 -6.36 10.61
N GLU A 104 0.67 -5.87 11.61
CA GLU A 104 1.44 -4.63 11.46
C GLU A 104 2.52 -4.80 10.39
N ILE A 105 2.78 -3.75 9.62
CA ILE A 105 3.74 -3.79 8.53
C ILE A 105 4.80 -2.72 8.76
N ILE A 106 6.06 -3.14 8.67
CA ILE A 106 7.20 -2.23 8.72
C ILE A 106 7.82 -2.18 7.33
N GLU A 107 7.97 -0.98 6.80
CA GLU A 107 8.66 -0.78 5.53
C GLU A 107 10.11 -0.49 5.81
N PHE A 108 11.00 -1.07 5.02
CA PHE A 108 12.43 -0.86 5.21
C PHE A 108 13.18 -0.94 3.89
N VAL A 109 14.39 -0.36 3.88
CA VAL A 109 15.34 -0.51 2.80
C VAL A 109 16.67 -0.87 3.45
N ASP A 110 17.29 -1.93 2.99
CA ASP A 110 18.59 -2.38 3.51
C ASP A 110 19.57 -2.49 2.34
N GLU A 111 20.60 -1.68 2.37
CA GLU A 111 21.57 -1.60 1.27
C GLU A 111 22.30 -2.90 1.05
N GLU A 112 22.57 -3.67 2.11
CA GLU A 112 23.27 -4.94 1.99
C GLU A 112 22.41 -5.97 1.27
N ILE A 113 21.12 -6.01 1.59
CA ILE A 113 20.17 -6.89 0.89
C ILE A 113 20.11 -6.53 -0.58
N GLU A 114 20.02 -5.22 -0.88
CA GLU A 114 19.97 -4.74 -2.26
C GLU A 114 21.21 -5.18 -3.05
N LYS A 115 22.38 -5.07 -2.46
CA LYS A 115 23.63 -5.48 -3.11
C LYS A 115 23.67 -6.97 -3.33
N LEU A 116 23.24 -7.78 -2.35
CA LEU A 116 23.23 -9.22 -2.45
C LEU A 116 22.30 -9.70 -3.56
N GLN A 117 21.14 -9.08 -3.70
CA GLN A 117 20.20 -9.44 -4.75
C GLN A 117 20.80 -9.21 -6.14
N LYS A 118 21.50 -8.10 -6.32
CA LYS A 118 22.19 -7.81 -7.58
C LYS A 118 23.26 -8.85 -7.87
N LYS A 119 24.05 -9.22 -6.85
CA LYS A 119 25.08 -10.22 -7.01
C LYS A 119 24.50 -11.58 -7.42
N VAL A 120 23.39 -11.97 -6.83
CA VAL A 120 22.73 -13.21 -7.18
C VAL A 120 22.30 -13.20 -8.64
N ALA A 121 21.68 -12.10 -9.09
CA ALA A 121 21.25 -11.99 -10.48
C ALA A 121 22.44 -12.07 -11.44
N GLU A 122 23.51 -11.35 -11.14
CA GLU A 122 24.72 -11.36 -11.97
C GLU A 122 25.38 -12.74 -12.02
N LYS A 123 25.40 -13.44 -10.90
CA LYS A 123 25.95 -14.80 -10.83
C LYS A 123 25.30 -15.74 -11.84
N TYR A 124 24.03 -15.55 -12.11
CA TYR A 124 23.28 -16.36 -13.08
C TYR A 124 23.15 -15.71 -14.45
N GLY A 125 23.86 -14.63 -14.69
CA GLY A 125 23.90 -13.99 -15.98
C GLY A 125 22.72 -13.05 -16.26
N TYR A 126 22.10 -12.51 -15.21
CA TYR A 126 20.94 -11.64 -15.35
C TYR A 126 21.24 -10.24 -14.84
N LYS A 127 20.55 -9.27 -15.43
CA LYS A 127 20.49 -7.91 -14.89
C LYS A 127 19.23 -7.80 -14.05
N LEU A 128 19.38 -7.45 -12.79
CA LEU A 128 18.21 -7.31 -11.90
C LEU A 128 17.37 -6.11 -12.33
N VAL A 129 16.11 -6.37 -12.59
CA VAL A 129 15.14 -5.33 -12.99
C VAL A 129 14.29 -4.89 -11.81
N ASP A 130 13.85 -5.83 -11.00
CA ASP A 130 12.97 -5.57 -9.88
C ASP A 130 13.02 -6.76 -8.92
N HIS A 131 12.54 -6.55 -7.70
CA HIS A 131 12.38 -7.64 -6.75
C HIS A 131 11.26 -7.31 -5.77
N LYS A 132 10.81 -8.34 -5.07
CA LYS A 132 9.82 -8.21 -4.03
C LYS A 132 10.31 -9.03 -2.83
N LEU A 133 10.44 -8.39 -1.67
CA LEU A 133 10.89 -9.05 -0.47
C LEU A 133 9.87 -8.84 0.65
N GLU A 134 9.40 -9.95 1.19
CA GLU A 134 8.47 -9.95 2.32
C GLU A 134 9.04 -10.84 3.41
N LEU A 135 9.26 -10.26 4.57
CA LEU A 135 9.69 -11.00 5.74
C LEU A 135 8.51 -11.16 6.68
N TYR A 136 8.34 -12.33 7.23
CA TYR A 136 7.23 -12.63 8.13
C TYR A 136 7.81 -12.98 9.50
N GLY A 137 7.43 -12.23 10.52
CA GLY A 137 8.02 -12.39 11.82
C GLY A 137 7.04 -12.29 12.97
N ILE A 138 7.56 -12.59 14.14
CA ILE A 138 6.84 -12.46 15.40
C ILE A 138 7.71 -11.58 16.28
N LYS A 139 7.09 -10.59 16.93
CA LYS A 139 7.86 -9.73 17.82
C LYS A 139 8.57 -10.56 18.88
N LYS A 140 9.83 -10.24 19.10
CA LYS A 140 10.54 -10.81 20.24
C LYS A 140 9.85 -10.32 21.50
N ASN A 141 10.00 -11.07 22.58
CA ASN A 141 9.33 -10.72 23.82
C ASN A 141 9.58 -9.26 24.19
N PRO A 142 8.55 -8.42 24.18
CA PRO A 142 8.73 -6.99 24.43
C PRO A 142 9.11 -6.65 25.87
N ASN A 143 9.01 -7.61 26.77
CA ASN A 143 9.37 -7.42 28.18
C ASN A 143 10.83 -7.77 28.45
N LYS A 144 11.57 -8.08 27.43
CA LYS A 144 12.98 -8.47 27.55
C LYS A 144 13.87 -7.50 26.80
#